data_ed8780eebf5abc3bcc90f484f2938e7b
#
_entry.id   ed8780eebf5abc3bcc90f484f2938e7b
#
_cell.length_a   1.000
_cell.length_b   1.000
_cell.length_c   1.000
_cell.angle_alpha   90.00
_cell.angle_beta   90.00
_cell.angle_gamma   90.00
#
_symmetry.space_group_name_H-M   'P 1'
#
loop_
_entity.id
_entity.type
_entity.pdbx_description
1 polymer ?
#
loop_
_entity_poly.entity_id
_entity_poly.type
_entity_poly.pdbx_seq_one_letter_code
_entity_poly.pdbx_strand_id
1 'polypeptide(L)'
;QERIYCFLFNDYIMKRKWMVLAACAALLTATTSDACTSFLVGKKASADGSVMITYAADSHNLYGELYHWPAAKWPKGSMLEIREWDSNKPLGKIPQVEETYNVVGNMNEHQVAITESTFGGRPELEDSTGIMDYGSLIYVALQRAKSAREAIHIMTSLVKEHGYYSSGESFSIADKNEAWIMEMIGKGVGNKGAVW
;
A
#
# COMPACT_ATOMS: atom_id res chain seq x y z
N GLN A 1 -11.43 22.34 -62.64
CA GLN A 1 -12.04 21.50 -61.57
C GLN A 1 -11.01 20.58 -60.90
N GLU A 2 -9.99 20.11 -61.53
CA GLU A 2 -8.98 19.20 -60.95
C GLU A 2 -8.07 19.82 -59.86
N ARG A 3 -7.80 21.12 -59.89
CA ARG A 3 -6.94 21.78 -58.85
C ARG A 3 -7.61 21.88 -57.48
N ILE A 4 -8.93 21.92 -57.38
CA ILE A 4 -9.66 22.02 -56.12
C ILE A 4 -9.62 20.69 -55.37
N TYR A 5 -9.73 19.56 -56.06
CA TYR A 5 -9.63 18.24 -55.45
C TYR A 5 -8.25 17.92 -54.90
N CYS A 6 -7.17 18.38 -55.53
CA CYS A 6 -5.82 18.19 -55.04
C CYS A 6 -5.56 18.99 -53.77
N PHE A 7 -6.13 20.17 -53.61
CA PHE A 7 -5.98 21.01 -52.41
C PHE A 7 -6.72 20.42 -51.19
N LEU A 8 -7.94 19.94 -51.37
CA LEU A 8 -8.74 19.33 -50.31
C LEU A 8 -8.16 17.97 -49.86
N PHE A 9 -7.61 17.20 -50.80
CA PHE A 9 -6.96 15.92 -50.48
C PHE A 9 -5.69 16.10 -49.67
N ASN A 10 -4.89 17.11 -49.99
CA ASN A 10 -3.66 17.43 -49.30
C ASN A 10 -3.92 17.96 -47.86
N ASP A 11 -4.99 18.74 -47.66
CA ASP A 11 -5.41 19.25 -46.38
C ASP A 11 -5.94 18.13 -45.45
N TYR A 12 -6.65 17.17 -46.01
CA TYR A 12 -7.12 15.99 -45.28
C TYR A 12 -5.96 15.07 -44.83
N ILE A 13 -4.99 14.84 -45.70
CA ILE A 13 -3.79 14.04 -45.36
C ILE A 13 -2.93 14.74 -44.33
N MET A 14 -2.77 16.06 -44.42
CA MET A 14 -2.04 16.85 -43.42
C MET A 14 -2.72 16.80 -42.05
N LYS A 15 -4.02 17.02 -41.96
CA LYS A 15 -4.78 16.93 -40.69
C LYS A 15 -4.69 15.55 -40.08
N ARG A 16 -4.75 14.50 -40.87
CA ARG A 16 -4.61 13.11 -40.40
C ARG A 16 -3.18 12.82 -39.88
N LYS A 17 -2.14 13.34 -40.52
CA LYS A 17 -0.76 13.23 -40.05
C LYS A 17 -0.57 13.96 -38.71
N TRP A 18 -1.14 15.16 -38.55
CA TRP A 18 -1.07 15.92 -37.30
C TRP A 18 -1.85 15.22 -36.18
N MET A 19 -3.00 14.61 -36.44
CA MET A 19 -3.73 13.82 -35.44
C MET A 19 -2.95 12.59 -34.99
N VAL A 20 -2.26 11.89 -35.91
CA VAL A 20 -1.41 10.75 -35.58
C VAL A 20 -0.19 11.21 -34.77
N LEU A 21 0.45 12.32 -35.15
CA LEU A 21 1.57 12.89 -34.39
C LEU A 21 1.12 13.33 -32.99
N ALA A 22 -0.05 13.96 -32.85
CA ALA A 22 -0.59 14.36 -31.57
C ALA A 22 -0.95 13.15 -30.67
N ALA A 23 -1.51 12.09 -31.27
CA ALA A 23 -1.77 10.83 -30.57
C ALA A 23 -0.47 10.14 -30.13
N CYS A 24 0.55 10.10 -30.98
CA CYS A 24 1.87 9.57 -30.63
C CYS A 24 2.57 10.42 -29.55
N ALA A 25 2.46 11.76 -29.62
CA ALA A 25 3.00 12.65 -28.61
C ALA A 25 2.29 12.49 -27.25
N ALA A 26 0.96 12.29 -27.25
CA ALA A 26 0.19 12.00 -26.04
C ALA A 26 0.57 10.65 -25.41
N LEU A 27 0.93 9.65 -26.20
CA LEU A 27 1.44 8.36 -25.73
C LEU A 27 2.86 8.44 -25.16
N LEU A 28 3.66 9.42 -25.59
CA LEU A 28 5.01 9.64 -25.08
C LEU A 28 5.07 10.45 -23.78
N THR A 29 3.94 11.08 -23.40
CA THR A 29 3.80 11.78 -22.11
C THR A 29 3.13 10.92 -21.03
N ALA A 30 2.97 9.62 -21.26
CA ALA A 30 2.59 8.70 -20.20
C ALA A 30 3.73 8.71 -19.17
N THR A 31 3.58 9.53 -18.13
CA THR A 31 4.40 9.42 -16.93
C THR A 31 4.20 8.02 -16.40
N THR A 32 5.28 7.27 -16.26
CA THR A 32 5.25 6.01 -15.51
C THR A 32 4.77 6.37 -14.10
N SER A 33 3.54 5.97 -13.79
CA SER A 33 3.05 6.01 -12.43
C SER A 33 3.68 4.80 -11.73
N ASP A 34 4.62 5.05 -10.83
CA ASP A 34 5.04 4.03 -9.87
C ASP A 34 3.85 3.86 -8.91
N ALA A 35 3.08 2.82 -9.12
CA ALA A 35 1.91 2.52 -8.30
C ALA A 35 1.82 1.01 -8.09
N CYS A 36 1.77 0.61 -6.81
CA CYS A 36 1.52 -0.79 -6.45
C CYS A 36 0.17 -1.26 -6.98
N THR A 37 0.05 -2.55 -7.29
CA THR A 37 -1.19 -3.15 -7.78
C THR A 37 -1.65 -4.25 -6.85
N SER A 38 -2.90 -4.17 -6.39
CA SER A 38 -3.52 -5.19 -5.54
C SER A 38 -4.88 -5.61 -6.08
N PHE A 39 -5.15 -6.92 -6.05
CA PHE A 39 -6.49 -7.47 -6.33
C PHE A 39 -7.06 -8.08 -5.05
N LEU A 40 -8.32 -7.79 -4.77
CA LEU A 40 -9.07 -8.38 -3.67
C LEU A 40 -10.22 -9.21 -4.25
N VAL A 41 -10.25 -10.48 -3.89
CA VAL A 41 -11.28 -11.43 -4.35
C VAL A 41 -12.03 -11.95 -3.13
N GLY A 42 -13.29 -11.55 -2.99
CA GLY A 42 -14.16 -12.05 -1.93
C GLY A 42 -14.78 -13.42 -2.26
N LYS A 43 -15.34 -14.10 -1.27
CA LYS A 43 -15.92 -15.45 -1.38
C LYS A 43 -16.92 -15.64 -2.53
N LYS A 44 -17.68 -14.61 -2.88
CA LYS A 44 -18.68 -14.68 -3.93
C LYS A 44 -18.11 -14.57 -5.35
N ALA A 45 -16.87 -14.09 -5.47
CA ALA A 45 -16.18 -13.91 -6.73
C ALA A 45 -15.19 -15.04 -7.03
N SER A 46 -14.80 -15.83 -6.02
CA SER A 46 -13.91 -16.99 -6.18
C SER A 46 -14.70 -18.25 -6.56
N ALA A 47 -14.06 -19.16 -7.28
CA ALA A 47 -14.69 -20.41 -7.76
C ALA A 47 -14.95 -21.41 -6.61
N ASP A 48 -14.14 -21.36 -5.55
CA ASP A 48 -14.16 -22.29 -4.42
C ASP A 48 -14.60 -21.65 -3.10
N GLY A 49 -15.00 -20.38 -3.13
CA GLY A 49 -15.40 -19.63 -1.93
C GLY A 49 -14.21 -19.15 -1.09
N SER A 50 -12.98 -19.22 -1.59
CA SER A 50 -11.81 -18.64 -0.92
C SER A 50 -11.82 -17.10 -0.97
N VAL A 51 -11.10 -16.49 -0.03
CA VAL A 51 -10.75 -15.07 -0.07
C VAL A 51 -9.30 -14.95 -0.51
N MET A 52 -9.00 -14.07 -1.45
CA MET A 52 -7.65 -13.88 -1.96
C MET A 52 -7.32 -12.39 -2.05
N ILE A 53 -6.06 -12.05 -1.75
CA ILE A 53 -5.47 -10.77 -2.10
C ILE A 53 -4.17 -11.02 -2.85
N THR A 54 -3.82 -10.15 -3.79
CA THR A 54 -2.53 -10.13 -4.46
C THR A 54 -1.81 -8.84 -4.13
N TYR A 55 -0.50 -8.86 -4.29
CA TYR A 55 0.32 -7.67 -4.10
C TYR A 55 1.46 -7.66 -5.11
N ALA A 56 1.62 -6.54 -5.79
CA ALA A 56 2.76 -6.23 -6.61
C ALA A 56 3.27 -4.84 -6.21
N ALA A 57 4.47 -4.77 -5.64
CA ALA A 57 5.16 -3.51 -5.39
C ALA A 57 5.87 -3.09 -6.66
N ASP A 58 5.40 -2.00 -7.28
CA ASP A 58 5.99 -1.47 -8.50
C ASP A 58 7.16 -0.55 -8.11
N SER A 59 8.36 -1.09 -8.11
CA SER A 59 9.59 -0.36 -7.78
C SER A 59 10.75 -0.80 -8.65
N HIS A 60 11.61 0.14 -8.99
CA HIS A 60 12.86 -0.13 -9.71
C HIS A 60 14.00 -0.56 -8.79
N ASN A 61 13.85 -0.40 -7.49
CA ASN A 61 14.92 -0.59 -6.50
C ASN A 61 14.63 -1.66 -5.45
N LEU A 62 13.38 -2.17 -5.36
CA LEU A 62 13.04 -3.22 -4.42
C LEU A 62 13.29 -4.60 -5.02
N TYR A 63 13.88 -5.47 -4.21
CA TYR A 63 13.98 -6.90 -4.51
C TYR A 63 12.91 -7.63 -3.71
N GLY A 64 12.27 -8.63 -4.35
CA GLY A 64 11.31 -9.49 -3.66
C GLY A 64 12.06 -10.41 -2.68
N GLU A 65 11.95 -10.12 -1.39
CA GLU A 65 12.43 -10.97 -0.31
C GLU A 65 11.27 -11.66 0.39
N LEU A 66 11.48 -12.91 0.77
CA LEU A 66 10.51 -13.62 1.61
C LEU A 66 10.86 -13.36 3.08
N TYR A 67 10.23 -12.36 3.68
CA TYR A 67 10.41 -12.07 5.10
C TYR A 67 9.79 -13.16 5.98
N HIS A 68 10.48 -13.46 7.09
CA HIS A 68 9.98 -14.41 8.08
C HIS A 68 10.21 -13.87 9.49
N TRP A 69 9.13 -13.71 10.24
CA TRP A 69 9.13 -13.39 11.66
C TRP A 69 8.55 -14.60 12.40
N PRO A 70 9.37 -15.39 13.09
CA PRO A 70 8.89 -16.55 13.82
C PRO A 70 7.99 -16.14 15.00
N ALA A 71 7.04 -17.00 15.32
CA ALA A 71 6.28 -16.86 16.56
C ALA A 71 7.22 -16.84 17.77
N ALA A 72 6.94 -15.98 18.73
CA ALA A 72 7.81 -15.81 19.89
C ALA A 72 7.02 -15.43 21.15
N LYS A 73 7.61 -15.71 22.32
CA LYS A 73 7.14 -15.21 23.61
C LYS A 73 8.12 -14.17 24.14
N TRP A 74 7.61 -13.06 24.61
CA TRP A 74 8.36 -11.92 25.04
C TRP A 74 8.13 -11.68 26.54
N PRO A 75 9.15 -11.33 27.32
CA PRO A 75 8.97 -10.94 28.72
C PRO A 75 8.02 -9.76 28.82
N LYS A 76 7.23 -9.73 29.89
CA LYS A 76 6.35 -8.61 30.19
C LYS A 76 7.14 -7.29 30.27
N GLY A 77 6.63 -6.26 29.61
CA GLY A 77 7.29 -4.94 29.54
C GLY A 77 8.39 -4.84 28.48
N SER A 78 8.56 -5.85 27.63
CA SER A 78 9.44 -5.76 26.46
C SER A 78 9.03 -4.61 25.56
N MET A 79 10.02 -4.00 24.87
CA MET A 79 9.79 -2.95 23.89
C MET A 79 10.23 -3.42 22.52
N LEU A 80 9.45 -3.10 21.50
CA LEU A 80 9.77 -3.32 20.09
C LEU A 80 10.30 -2.01 19.51
N GLU A 81 11.50 -2.05 18.93
CA GLU A 81 12.02 -0.92 18.16
C GLU A 81 11.34 -0.90 16.79
N ILE A 82 10.80 0.23 16.41
CA ILE A 82 10.21 0.47 15.10
C ILE A 82 11.22 1.19 14.23
N ARG A 83 11.42 0.66 13.04
CA ARG A 83 12.29 1.24 12.00
C ARG A 83 11.48 1.47 10.75
N GLU A 84 11.71 2.61 10.10
CA GLU A 84 11.12 2.89 8.79
C GLU A 84 11.50 1.79 7.80
N TRP A 85 10.50 1.29 7.10
CA TRP A 85 10.63 0.13 6.22
C TRP A 85 11.66 0.34 5.10
N ASP A 86 11.62 1.49 4.44
CA ASP A 86 12.45 1.74 3.27
C ASP A 86 13.90 2.11 3.60
N SER A 87 14.10 2.95 4.62
CA SER A 87 15.42 3.48 4.97
C SER A 87 16.09 2.79 6.15
N ASN A 88 15.36 1.93 6.86
CA ASN A 88 15.80 1.33 8.14
C ASN A 88 16.14 2.35 9.24
N LYS A 89 15.65 3.58 9.12
CA LYS A 89 15.82 4.64 10.11
C LYS A 89 15.06 4.29 11.39
N PRO A 90 15.68 4.37 12.59
CA PRO A 90 14.95 4.20 13.84
C PRO A 90 13.92 5.30 14.03
N LEU A 91 12.65 4.93 14.23
CA LEU A 91 11.55 5.86 14.48
C LEU A 91 11.21 5.96 15.97
N GLY A 92 11.34 4.86 16.70
CA GLY A 92 11.03 4.84 18.12
C GLY A 92 10.81 3.44 18.67
N LYS A 93 10.15 3.34 19.81
CA LYS A 93 9.84 2.06 20.45
C LYS A 93 8.38 2.04 20.87
N ILE A 94 7.75 0.89 20.71
CA ILE A 94 6.39 0.63 21.17
C ILE A 94 6.37 -0.56 22.14
N PRO A 95 5.35 -0.71 23.00
CA PRO A 95 5.22 -1.92 23.81
C PRO A 95 5.10 -3.17 22.96
N GLN A 96 5.90 -4.19 23.29
CA GLN A 96 5.78 -5.52 22.68
C GLN A 96 4.72 -6.33 23.43
N VAL A 97 3.89 -7.06 22.66
CA VAL A 97 2.95 -8.03 23.23
C VAL A 97 3.72 -9.25 23.76
N GLU A 98 3.15 -9.95 24.75
CA GLU A 98 3.82 -11.10 25.39
C GLU A 98 3.92 -12.33 24.45
N GLU A 99 3.09 -12.38 23.39
CA GLU A 99 3.11 -13.43 22.38
C GLU A 99 2.90 -12.84 20.97
N THR A 100 3.76 -13.24 20.04
CA THR A 100 3.64 -12.86 18.63
C THR A 100 3.45 -14.09 17.76
N TYR A 101 2.69 -13.95 16.67
CA TYR A 101 2.41 -15.02 15.71
C TYR A 101 3.49 -15.13 14.66
N ASN A 102 3.57 -16.31 14.05
CA ASN A 102 4.45 -16.57 12.93
C ASN A 102 3.95 -15.83 11.68
N VAL A 103 4.85 -15.09 11.01
CA VAL A 103 4.55 -14.32 9.80
C VAL A 103 5.52 -14.72 8.70
N VAL A 104 5.00 -15.03 7.52
CA VAL A 104 5.79 -15.30 6.31
C VAL A 104 5.32 -14.36 5.22
N GLY A 105 6.22 -13.51 4.74
CA GLY A 105 5.86 -12.43 3.82
C GLY A 105 4.74 -11.55 4.39
N ASN A 106 3.65 -11.43 3.66
CA ASN A 106 2.50 -10.62 4.03
C ASN A 106 1.33 -11.41 4.64
N MET A 107 1.59 -12.62 5.19
CA MET A 107 0.58 -13.48 5.79
C MET A 107 1.05 -14.07 7.11
N ASN A 108 0.13 -14.26 8.07
CA ASN A 108 0.41 -14.94 9.32
C ASN A 108 -0.21 -16.35 9.41
N GLU A 109 0.11 -17.09 10.46
CA GLU A 109 -0.38 -18.46 10.70
C GLU A 109 -1.89 -18.56 10.92
N HIS A 110 -2.57 -17.46 11.20
CA HIS A 110 -4.04 -17.37 11.31
C HIS A 110 -4.71 -17.06 9.97
N GLN A 111 -3.95 -17.04 8.85
CA GLN A 111 -4.44 -16.70 7.51
C GLN A 111 -4.91 -15.23 7.39
N VAL A 112 -4.37 -14.34 8.21
CA VAL A 112 -4.52 -12.90 8.01
C VAL A 112 -3.44 -12.45 7.03
N ALA A 113 -3.82 -11.74 5.98
CA ALA A 113 -2.92 -11.20 4.99
C ALA A 113 -3.13 -9.68 4.87
N ILE A 114 -2.03 -8.93 4.79
CA ILE A 114 -2.05 -7.46 4.64
C ILE A 114 -1.08 -7.07 3.55
N THR A 115 -1.56 -6.27 2.60
CA THR A 115 -0.76 -5.66 1.55
C THR A 115 -1.05 -4.17 1.47
N GLU A 116 -0.28 -3.42 0.71
CA GLU A 116 -0.48 -1.98 0.59
C GLU A 116 -0.41 -1.50 -0.87
N SER A 117 -0.81 -0.25 -1.06
CA SER A 117 -0.62 0.52 -2.27
C SER A 117 -0.54 2.00 -1.90
N THR A 118 0.64 2.58 -2.07
CA THR A 118 0.89 3.98 -1.75
C THR A 118 0.17 4.89 -2.73
N PHE A 119 -0.67 5.81 -2.24
CA PHE A 119 -1.26 6.86 -3.08
C PHE A 119 -0.66 8.26 -2.81
N GLY A 120 0.23 8.39 -1.83
CA GLY A 120 0.90 9.62 -1.46
C GLY A 120 -0.02 10.59 -0.73
N GLY A 121 -0.68 11.47 -1.45
CA GLY A 121 -1.52 12.52 -0.86
C GLY A 121 -0.78 13.84 -0.72
N ARG A 122 -1.23 14.67 0.21
CA ARG A 122 -0.66 16.00 0.44
C ARG A 122 0.52 15.90 1.40
N PRO A 123 1.73 16.39 1.04
CA PRO A 123 2.92 16.28 1.89
C PRO A 123 2.76 16.91 3.29
N GLU A 124 1.90 17.93 3.42
CA GLU A 124 1.66 18.60 4.69
C GLU A 124 0.93 17.71 5.71
N LEU A 125 0.37 16.59 5.26
CA LEU A 125 -0.31 15.61 6.11
C LEU A 125 0.63 14.52 6.64
N GLU A 126 1.85 14.44 6.17
CA GLU A 126 2.86 13.54 6.72
C GLU A 126 3.30 14.02 8.11
N ASP A 127 3.34 13.09 9.07
CA ASP A 127 3.79 13.37 10.44
C ASP A 127 5.20 12.78 10.65
N SER A 128 6.22 13.60 10.43
CA SER A 128 7.62 13.22 10.63
C SER A 128 7.98 12.89 12.09
N THR A 129 7.07 13.07 13.03
CA THR A 129 7.21 12.75 14.46
C THR A 129 6.52 11.45 14.85
N GLY A 130 5.76 10.86 13.91
CA GLY A 130 5.12 9.56 14.10
C GLY A 130 6.14 8.43 14.26
N ILE A 131 5.73 7.35 14.91
CA ILE A 131 6.57 6.17 15.11
C ILE A 131 6.19 5.03 14.16
N MET A 132 4.92 4.92 13.79
CA MET A 132 4.43 3.83 12.94
C MET A 132 4.46 4.23 11.48
N ASP A 133 5.29 3.59 10.68
CA ASP A 133 5.26 3.67 9.22
C ASP A 133 4.38 2.55 8.63
N TYR A 134 4.10 2.61 7.33
CA TYR A 134 3.22 1.67 6.64
C TYR A 134 3.72 0.22 6.74
N GLY A 135 5.01 -0.02 6.52
CA GLY A 135 5.58 -1.36 6.55
C GLY A 135 5.58 -1.94 7.97
N SER A 136 5.95 -1.14 8.98
CA SER A 136 5.87 -1.54 10.38
C SER A 136 4.44 -1.87 10.81
N LEU A 137 3.45 -1.11 10.35
CA LEU A 137 2.04 -1.43 10.61
C LEU A 137 1.65 -2.81 10.10
N ILE A 138 2.12 -3.19 8.89
CA ILE A 138 1.81 -4.48 8.28
C ILE A 138 2.35 -5.61 9.16
N TYR A 139 3.66 -5.66 9.41
CA TYR A 139 4.22 -6.81 10.12
C TYR A 139 3.82 -6.86 11.59
N VAL A 140 3.69 -5.70 12.26
CA VAL A 140 3.24 -5.64 13.66
C VAL A 140 1.80 -6.09 13.81
N ALA A 141 0.91 -5.70 12.89
CA ALA A 141 -0.47 -6.18 12.89
C ALA A 141 -0.54 -7.69 12.60
N LEU A 142 0.22 -8.19 11.63
CA LEU A 142 0.29 -9.63 11.33
C LEU A 142 0.81 -10.45 12.51
N GLN A 143 1.77 -9.94 13.28
CA GLN A 143 2.27 -10.61 14.48
C GLN A 143 1.25 -10.67 15.62
N ARG A 144 0.13 -9.93 15.56
CA ARG A 144 -0.81 -9.74 16.68
C ARG A 144 -2.24 -10.09 16.36
N ALA A 145 -2.64 -10.14 15.09
CA ALA A 145 -4.04 -10.30 14.67
C ALA A 145 -4.39 -11.75 14.32
N LYS A 146 -5.61 -12.17 14.63
CA LYS A 146 -6.20 -13.46 14.25
C LYS A 146 -7.31 -13.32 13.19
N SER A 147 -7.68 -12.09 12.84
CA SER A 147 -8.69 -11.79 11.83
C SER A 147 -8.41 -10.46 11.15
N ALA A 148 -9.02 -10.22 9.99
CA ALA A 148 -8.90 -8.96 9.27
C ALA A 148 -9.39 -7.77 10.11
N ARG A 149 -10.50 -7.92 10.83
CA ARG A 149 -11.03 -6.85 11.70
C ARG A 149 -10.14 -6.56 12.89
N GLU A 150 -9.52 -7.58 13.47
CA GLU A 150 -8.55 -7.38 14.54
C GLU A 150 -7.30 -6.66 14.04
N ALA A 151 -6.82 -7.00 12.83
CA ALA A 151 -5.72 -6.28 12.19
C ALA A 151 -6.03 -4.79 12.00
N ILE A 152 -7.20 -4.45 11.47
CA ILE A 152 -7.67 -3.06 11.32
C ILE A 152 -7.67 -2.35 12.68
N HIS A 153 -8.21 -2.99 13.72
CA HIS A 153 -8.26 -2.42 15.06
C HIS A 153 -6.86 -2.18 15.63
N ILE A 154 -5.94 -3.13 15.45
CA ILE A 154 -4.54 -3.01 15.91
C ILE A 154 -3.84 -1.87 15.17
N MET A 155 -3.92 -1.83 13.84
CA MET A 155 -3.28 -0.80 13.03
C MET A 155 -3.75 0.61 13.41
N THR A 156 -5.05 0.80 13.51
CA THR A 156 -5.66 2.09 13.86
C THR A 156 -5.36 2.52 15.30
N SER A 157 -5.30 1.57 16.23
CA SER A 157 -4.91 1.83 17.64
C SER A 157 -3.44 2.23 17.75
N LEU A 158 -2.54 1.53 17.05
CA LEU A 158 -1.12 1.86 17.03
C LEU A 158 -0.87 3.25 16.47
N VAL A 159 -1.51 3.61 15.37
CA VAL A 159 -1.40 4.94 14.77
C VAL A 159 -1.96 6.02 15.69
N LYS A 160 -3.09 5.77 16.34
CA LYS A 160 -3.69 6.68 17.32
C LYS A 160 -2.75 6.95 18.50
N GLU A 161 -2.06 5.91 18.98
CA GLU A 161 -1.20 5.99 20.16
C GLU A 161 0.21 6.52 19.84
N HIS A 162 0.76 6.13 18.68
CA HIS A 162 2.17 6.35 18.37
C HIS A 162 2.42 7.30 17.19
N GLY A 163 1.36 7.76 16.48
CA GLY A 163 1.47 8.60 15.29
C GLY A 163 1.77 7.79 14.03
N TYR A 164 1.56 8.40 12.87
CA TYR A 164 1.70 7.76 11.56
C TYR A 164 2.77 8.47 10.73
N TYR A 165 3.86 7.77 10.47
CA TYR A 165 5.05 8.26 9.77
C TYR A 165 5.08 7.79 8.32
N SER A 166 4.06 8.05 7.54
CA SER A 166 4.07 7.75 6.11
C SER A 166 3.15 8.69 5.36
N SER A 167 3.29 8.72 4.05
CA SER A 167 2.33 9.30 3.14
C SER A 167 1.02 8.50 3.15
N GLY A 168 0.07 8.85 2.28
CA GLY A 168 -1.21 8.14 2.21
C GLY A 168 -1.05 6.72 1.66
N GLU A 169 -1.67 5.75 2.35
CA GLU A 169 -1.64 4.33 2.03
C GLU A 169 -3.02 3.72 1.93
N SER A 170 -3.19 2.80 0.99
CA SER A 170 -4.34 1.94 0.85
C SER A 170 -3.95 0.52 1.25
N PHE A 171 -4.40 0.05 2.41
CA PHE A 171 -4.14 -1.30 2.88
C PHE A 171 -5.23 -2.26 2.39
N SER A 172 -4.82 -3.37 1.77
CA SER A 172 -5.68 -4.51 1.49
C SER A 172 -5.51 -5.53 2.61
N ILE A 173 -6.58 -5.80 3.36
CA ILE A 173 -6.55 -6.64 4.56
C ILE A 173 -7.55 -7.77 4.39
N ALA A 174 -7.10 -9.02 4.53
CA ALA A 174 -7.97 -10.17 4.35
C ALA A 174 -7.73 -11.25 5.41
N ASP A 175 -8.76 -12.03 5.63
CA ASP A 175 -8.68 -13.33 6.30
C ASP A 175 -9.47 -14.38 5.52
N LYS A 176 -9.58 -15.60 6.02
CA LYS A 176 -10.34 -16.69 5.38
C LYS A 176 -11.82 -16.37 5.13
N ASN A 177 -12.37 -15.30 5.69
CA ASN A 177 -13.79 -14.98 5.65
C ASN A 177 -14.12 -13.73 4.86
N GLU A 178 -13.27 -12.71 4.89
CA GLU A 178 -13.55 -11.39 4.36
C GLU A 178 -12.28 -10.67 3.87
N ALA A 179 -12.47 -9.69 2.99
CA ALA A 179 -11.43 -8.78 2.54
C ALA A 179 -11.90 -7.33 2.70
N TRP A 180 -10.99 -6.46 3.08
CA TRP A 180 -11.20 -5.05 3.36
C TRP A 180 -10.18 -4.19 2.61
N ILE A 181 -10.60 -2.99 2.23
CA ILE A 181 -9.71 -1.90 1.86
C ILE A 181 -9.79 -0.87 2.98
N MET A 182 -8.64 -0.46 3.51
CA MET A 182 -8.53 0.61 4.51
C MET A 182 -7.54 1.64 3.97
N GLU A 183 -8.03 2.82 3.64
CA GLU A 183 -7.18 3.95 3.31
C GLU A 183 -6.77 4.67 4.59
N MET A 184 -5.53 5.16 4.63
CA MET A 184 -4.99 5.86 5.79
C MET A 184 -4.13 7.04 5.35
N ILE A 185 -4.31 8.19 5.99
CA ILE A 185 -3.50 9.37 5.76
C ILE A 185 -3.23 10.09 7.08
N GLY A 186 -2.02 10.60 7.26
CA GLY A 186 -1.63 11.37 8.45
C GLY A 186 -2.42 12.66 8.60
N LYS A 187 -2.23 13.32 9.72
CA LYS A 187 -2.88 14.61 10.06
C LYS A 187 -1.90 15.78 10.09
N GLY A 188 -0.65 15.54 9.67
CA GLY A 188 0.44 16.50 9.73
C GLY A 188 1.10 16.60 11.10
N VAL A 189 2.28 17.21 11.13
CA VAL A 189 3.09 17.37 12.34
C VAL A 189 2.30 18.07 13.45
N GLY A 190 2.36 17.54 14.66
CA GLY A 190 1.64 18.04 15.82
C GLY A 190 0.21 17.53 15.98
N ASN A 191 -0.33 16.81 15.01
CA ASN A 191 -1.67 16.20 15.04
C ASN A 191 -1.57 14.68 15.04
N LYS A 192 -1.19 14.11 16.17
CA LYS A 192 -0.95 12.68 16.32
C LYS A 192 -2.09 11.81 15.76
N GLY A 193 -1.72 10.78 15.04
CA GLY A 193 -2.65 9.80 14.47
C GLY A 193 -2.88 9.97 12.98
N ALA A 194 -3.90 9.31 12.47
CA ALA A 194 -4.31 9.34 11.07
C ALA A 194 -5.83 9.46 10.93
N VAL A 195 -6.27 9.79 9.73
CA VAL A 195 -7.65 9.58 9.25
C VAL A 195 -7.65 8.26 8.48
N TRP A 196 -8.68 7.47 8.67
CA TRP A 196 -8.84 6.17 8.00
C TRP A 196 -10.32 5.84 7.82
#